data_7aca0f302c42c1606aebc33bc60775e2
#
_entry.id   7aca0f302c42c1606aebc33bc60775e2
#
_cell.length_a   1.000
_cell.length_b   1.000
_cell.length_c   1.000
_cell.angle_alpha   90.00
_cell.angle_beta   90.00
_cell.angle_gamma   90.00
#
_symmetry.space_group_name_H-M   'P 1'
#
loop_
_entity.id
_entity.type
_entity.pdbx_description
1 polymer ?
#
loop_
_entity_poly.entity_id
_entity_poly.type
_entity_poly.pdbx_seq_one_letter_code
_entity_poly.pdbx_strand_id
1 'polypeptide(L)'
;AINPGNSGGPLLNMRGDIVGINTAIQSTTGEFTGVGFAIPSQTVAKIVPTLIKDGEYKHPWIGISGRDIDPDTANVLGLKDALGFLVITVVEDSPAWDAGLIGSDKTIEVEGREYSIGGDVITAVDGIDVRKIDDILIHLQRVKTVGDEMDLEILRDNRTTNVTIVLQERPN
;
A
#
# COMPACT_ATOMS: atom_id res chain seq x y z
N ALA A 1 14.92 -21.75 9.63
CA ALA A 1 15.77 -20.98 8.74
C ALA A 1 15.27 -21.12 7.31
N ILE A 2 15.12 -20.03 6.61
CA ILE A 2 14.72 -20.00 5.20
C ILE A 2 15.99 -20.10 4.38
N ASN A 3 16.13 -21.13 3.54
CA ASN A 3 17.30 -21.36 2.67
C ASN A 3 16.85 -21.72 1.25
N PRO A 4 17.74 -21.64 0.25
CA PRO A 4 17.46 -22.16 -1.08
C PRO A 4 16.92 -23.60 -1.01
N GLY A 5 15.84 -23.88 -1.75
CA GLY A 5 15.09 -25.14 -1.71
C GLY A 5 13.88 -25.13 -0.80
N ASN A 6 13.73 -24.16 0.13
CA ASN A 6 12.56 -24.04 1.00
C ASN A 6 11.47 -23.10 0.43
N SER A 7 11.73 -22.40 -0.67
CA SER A 7 10.76 -21.52 -1.33
C SER A 7 9.55 -22.33 -1.80
N GLY A 8 8.34 -21.80 -1.51
CA GLY A 8 7.07 -22.49 -1.72
C GLY A 8 6.68 -23.47 -0.59
N GLY A 9 7.62 -23.82 0.31
CA GLY A 9 7.35 -24.64 1.47
C GLY A 9 6.67 -23.87 2.62
N PRO A 10 5.96 -24.58 3.53
CA PRO A 10 5.28 -23.94 4.64
C PRO A 10 6.25 -23.45 5.72
N LEU A 11 5.94 -22.30 6.30
CA LEU A 11 6.52 -21.83 7.55
C LEU A 11 5.56 -22.24 8.68
N LEU A 12 6.06 -23.06 9.62
CA LEU A 12 5.27 -23.61 10.70
C LEU A 12 5.60 -22.95 12.03
N ASN A 13 4.60 -22.82 12.90
CA ASN A 13 4.83 -22.47 14.30
C ASN A 13 5.16 -23.74 15.11
N MET A 14 5.41 -23.59 16.41
CA MET A 14 5.74 -24.71 17.31
C MET A 14 4.59 -25.71 17.54
N ARG A 15 3.36 -25.37 17.13
CA ARG A 15 2.21 -26.28 17.19
C ARG A 15 1.99 -27.04 15.89
N GLY A 16 2.80 -26.74 14.84
CA GLY A 16 2.64 -27.32 13.51
C GLY A 16 1.63 -26.58 12.62
N ASP A 17 1.09 -25.41 13.05
CA ASP A 17 0.19 -24.62 12.21
C ASP A 17 0.98 -23.86 11.15
N ILE A 18 0.44 -23.75 9.94
CA ILE A 18 1.03 -22.94 8.87
C ILE A 18 0.81 -21.46 9.17
N VAL A 19 1.90 -20.73 9.39
CA VAL A 19 1.89 -19.27 9.62
C VAL A 19 2.27 -18.48 8.38
N GLY A 20 2.82 -19.14 7.36
CA GLY A 20 3.18 -18.52 6.08
C GLY A 20 3.73 -19.51 5.07
N ILE A 21 4.04 -19.00 3.88
CA ILE A 21 4.74 -19.71 2.79
C ILE A 21 6.06 -18.99 2.52
N ASN A 22 7.16 -19.73 2.61
CA ASN A 22 8.50 -19.19 2.37
C ASN A 22 8.65 -18.71 0.91
N THR A 23 9.23 -17.52 0.72
CA THR A 23 9.42 -16.95 -0.62
C THR A 23 10.88 -16.69 -0.95
N ALA A 24 11.54 -15.83 -0.18
CA ALA A 24 12.86 -15.32 -0.50
C ALA A 24 13.71 -15.10 0.75
N ILE A 25 15.01 -14.97 0.56
CA ILE A 25 15.98 -14.47 1.53
C ILE A 25 16.63 -13.20 0.99
N GLN A 26 16.99 -12.30 1.89
CA GLN A 26 17.90 -11.21 1.54
C GLN A 26 19.32 -11.75 1.66
N SER A 27 20.00 -11.88 0.51
CA SER A 27 21.34 -12.45 0.48
C SER A 27 22.14 -11.94 -0.72
N THR A 28 23.40 -11.63 -0.51
CA THR A 28 24.37 -11.30 -1.55
C THR A 28 25.15 -12.53 -2.00
N THR A 29 25.14 -13.62 -1.21
CA THR A 29 25.89 -14.86 -1.46
C THR A 29 25.01 -16.04 -1.83
N GLY A 30 23.67 -15.90 -1.77
CA GLY A 30 22.71 -16.99 -1.93
C GLY A 30 22.45 -17.80 -0.66
N GLU A 31 23.17 -17.53 0.43
CA GLU A 31 22.97 -18.16 1.72
C GLU A 31 22.15 -17.28 2.68
N PHE A 32 21.49 -17.88 3.67
CA PHE A 32 20.70 -17.17 4.66
C PHE A 32 21.60 -16.28 5.54
N THR A 33 21.42 -14.96 5.42
CA THR A 33 22.18 -13.94 6.16
C THR A 33 21.43 -13.36 7.35
N GLY A 34 20.33 -13.99 7.79
CA GLY A 34 19.54 -13.57 8.94
C GLY A 34 18.16 -12.98 8.59
N VAL A 35 17.90 -12.62 7.32
CA VAL A 35 16.63 -12.06 6.87
C VAL A 35 15.99 -12.97 5.82
N GLY A 36 14.74 -13.35 6.07
CA GLY A 36 13.94 -14.13 5.14
C GLY A 36 12.50 -13.63 5.10
N PHE A 37 11.83 -13.88 3.98
CA PHE A 37 10.47 -13.42 3.72
C PHE A 37 9.52 -14.60 3.53
N ALA A 38 8.33 -14.48 4.08
CA ALA A 38 7.25 -15.43 3.88
C ALA A 38 5.93 -14.68 3.64
N ILE A 39 5.08 -15.23 2.78
CA ILE A 39 3.71 -14.75 2.60
C ILE A 39 2.90 -15.20 3.80
N PRO A 40 2.22 -14.30 4.53
CA PRO A 40 1.39 -14.66 5.69
C PRO A 40 0.27 -15.65 5.32
N SER A 41 -0.02 -16.61 6.20
CA SER A 41 -1.07 -17.62 5.97
C SER A 41 -2.46 -17.02 5.69
N GLN A 42 -2.77 -15.86 6.26
CA GLN A 42 -4.02 -15.14 5.97
C GLN A 42 -4.11 -14.71 4.51
N THR A 43 -3.02 -14.18 3.94
CA THR A 43 -2.93 -13.83 2.51
C THR A 43 -3.07 -15.07 1.63
N VAL A 44 -2.42 -16.17 2.01
CA VAL A 44 -2.53 -17.46 1.31
C VAL A 44 -3.99 -17.95 1.32
N ALA A 45 -4.65 -17.93 2.48
CA ALA A 45 -6.03 -18.37 2.62
C ALA A 45 -7.02 -17.52 1.80
N LYS A 46 -6.72 -16.23 1.58
CA LYS A 46 -7.53 -15.34 0.75
C LYS A 46 -7.33 -15.61 -0.76
N ILE A 47 -6.08 -15.77 -1.18
CA ILE A 47 -5.71 -15.78 -2.61
C ILE A 47 -5.80 -17.18 -3.23
N VAL A 48 -5.30 -18.22 -2.54
CA VAL A 48 -5.13 -19.56 -3.11
C VAL A 48 -6.44 -20.20 -3.59
N PRO A 49 -7.59 -20.09 -2.88
CA PRO A 49 -8.85 -20.62 -3.38
C PRO A 49 -9.25 -20.06 -4.75
N THR A 50 -9.03 -18.75 -4.97
CA THR A 50 -9.31 -18.11 -6.27
C THR A 50 -8.33 -18.59 -7.33
N LEU A 51 -7.04 -18.70 -7.02
CA LEU A 51 -6.04 -19.25 -7.94
C LEU A 51 -6.35 -20.70 -8.36
N ILE A 52 -6.83 -21.53 -7.44
CA ILE A 52 -7.23 -22.93 -7.76
C ILE A 52 -8.45 -22.96 -8.66
N LYS A 53 -9.44 -22.09 -8.41
CA LYS A 53 -10.71 -22.08 -9.13
C LYS A 53 -10.59 -21.42 -10.49
N ASP A 54 -9.97 -20.25 -10.53
CA ASP A 54 -10.04 -19.32 -11.66
C ASP A 54 -8.71 -19.23 -12.45
N GLY A 55 -7.61 -19.79 -11.90
CA GLY A 55 -6.28 -19.75 -12.49
C GLY A 55 -5.52 -18.44 -12.27
N GLU A 56 -6.19 -17.40 -11.82
CA GLU A 56 -5.62 -16.07 -11.58
C GLU A 56 -6.23 -15.43 -10.32
N TYR A 57 -5.56 -14.42 -9.78
CA TYR A 57 -6.08 -13.57 -8.72
C TYR A 57 -5.97 -12.11 -9.13
N LYS A 58 -7.10 -11.42 -9.18
CA LYS A 58 -7.20 -10.00 -9.53
C LYS A 58 -6.86 -9.14 -8.33
N HIS A 59 -5.75 -8.41 -8.43
CA HIS A 59 -5.32 -7.53 -7.35
C HIS A 59 -6.12 -6.23 -7.38
N PRO A 60 -6.73 -5.83 -6.24
CA PRO A 60 -7.38 -4.53 -6.14
C PRO A 60 -6.36 -3.40 -6.27
N TRP A 61 -6.76 -2.32 -6.92
CA TRP A 61 -5.91 -1.19 -7.25
C TRP A 61 -6.65 0.13 -7.07
N ILE A 62 -5.91 1.19 -6.71
CA ILE A 62 -6.41 2.53 -6.46
C ILE A 62 -6.08 3.47 -7.62
N GLY A 63 -4.88 3.37 -8.17
CA GLY A 63 -4.40 4.23 -9.26
C GLY A 63 -3.72 5.51 -8.80
N ILE A 64 -2.97 5.47 -7.70
CA ILE A 64 -2.19 6.59 -7.19
C ILE A 64 -0.72 6.25 -7.07
N SER A 65 0.13 7.28 -7.14
CA SER A 65 1.50 7.24 -6.66
C SER A 65 1.81 8.48 -5.83
N GLY A 66 2.80 8.39 -4.95
CA GLY A 66 3.10 9.49 -4.06
C GLY A 66 4.23 9.18 -3.10
N ARG A 67 4.24 9.85 -1.97
CA ARG A 67 5.26 9.69 -0.93
C ARG A 67 4.67 9.76 0.47
N ASP A 68 5.33 9.10 1.40
CA ASP A 68 5.04 9.22 2.82
C ASP A 68 5.38 10.65 3.29
N ILE A 69 4.60 11.14 4.24
CA ILE A 69 4.85 12.44 4.87
C ILE A 69 5.97 12.29 5.89
N ASP A 70 7.14 12.83 5.58
CA ASP A 70 8.23 13.00 6.52
C ASP A 70 8.15 14.36 7.26
N PRO A 71 8.93 14.62 8.32
CA PRO A 71 8.88 15.88 9.07
C PRO A 71 9.16 17.12 8.21
N ASP A 72 10.05 17.04 7.22
CA ASP A 72 10.37 18.16 6.34
C ASP A 72 9.17 18.45 5.43
N THR A 73 8.57 17.41 4.83
CA THR A 73 7.36 17.52 4.02
C THR A 73 6.18 18.07 4.85
N ALA A 74 6.00 17.59 6.09
CA ALA A 74 4.94 18.09 6.97
C ALA A 74 5.08 19.59 7.24
N ASN A 75 6.32 20.07 7.53
CA ASN A 75 6.59 21.50 7.72
C ASN A 75 6.26 22.32 6.47
N VAL A 76 6.66 21.85 5.29
CA VAL A 76 6.40 22.52 4.01
C VAL A 76 4.91 22.60 3.70
N LEU A 77 4.15 21.54 4.01
CA LEU A 77 2.69 21.47 3.82
C LEU A 77 1.89 22.14 4.96
N GLY A 78 2.55 22.60 6.03
CA GLY A 78 1.91 23.19 7.19
C GLY A 78 1.09 22.20 8.03
N LEU A 79 1.45 20.91 8.00
CA LEU A 79 0.82 19.86 8.77
C LEU A 79 1.34 19.84 10.20
N LYS A 80 0.49 19.42 11.14
CA LYS A 80 0.88 19.30 12.55
C LYS A 80 1.78 18.09 12.81
N ASP A 81 1.51 17.00 12.11
CA ASP A 81 2.14 15.71 12.30
C ASP A 81 2.69 15.19 10.97
N ALA A 82 3.82 14.46 11.04
CA ALA A 82 4.42 13.81 9.88
C ALA A 82 3.75 12.44 9.65
N LEU A 83 2.45 12.46 9.33
CA LEU A 83 1.63 11.29 9.13
C LEU A 83 0.79 11.44 7.86
N GLY A 84 0.58 10.32 7.17
CA GLY A 84 -0.22 10.26 5.95
C GLY A 84 0.60 9.98 4.70
N PHE A 85 -0.11 9.93 3.58
CA PHE A 85 0.44 9.69 2.25
C PHE A 85 0.04 10.80 1.29
N LEU A 86 1.02 11.57 0.81
CA LEU A 86 0.81 12.64 -0.18
C LEU A 86 0.64 12.00 -1.57
N VAL A 87 -0.50 12.24 -2.19
CA VAL A 87 -0.76 11.86 -3.58
C VAL A 87 0.00 12.80 -4.51
N ILE A 88 0.93 12.27 -5.29
CA ILE A 88 1.69 13.03 -6.29
C ILE A 88 1.07 12.86 -7.67
N THR A 89 0.71 11.61 -8.03
CA THR A 89 0.10 11.32 -9.33
C THR A 89 -1.17 10.52 -9.13
N VAL A 90 -2.20 10.88 -9.87
CA VAL A 90 -3.42 10.10 -10.07
C VAL A 90 -3.39 9.59 -11.50
N VAL A 91 -3.52 8.27 -11.67
CA VAL A 91 -3.54 7.64 -12.99
C VAL A 91 -4.89 7.92 -13.64
N GLU A 92 -4.89 8.36 -14.90
CA GLU A 92 -6.10 8.59 -15.69
C GLU A 92 -6.92 7.29 -15.81
N ASP A 93 -8.24 7.38 -15.80
CA ASP A 93 -9.19 6.26 -15.83
C ASP A 93 -9.02 5.24 -14.68
N SER A 94 -8.44 5.67 -13.55
CA SER A 94 -8.32 4.84 -12.34
C SER A 94 -9.45 5.10 -11.34
N PRO A 95 -9.65 4.21 -10.34
CA PRO A 95 -10.57 4.47 -9.23
C PRO A 95 -10.37 5.81 -8.54
N ALA A 96 -9.11 6.20 -8.34
CA ALA A 96 -8.76 7.49 -7.74
C ALA A 96 -9.15 8.66 -8.64
N TRP A 97 -8.98 8.53 -9.95
CA TRP A 97 -9.39 9.52 -10.94
C TRP A 97 -10.91 9.69 -10.96
N ASP A 98 -11.64 8.58 -11.06
CA ASP A 98 -13.12 8.57 -11.09
C ASP A 98 -13.72 9.19 -9.82
N ALA A 99 -13.06 8.99 -8.67
CA ALA A 99 -13.46 9.55 -7.39
C ALA A 99 -13.02 11.01 -7.18
N GLY A 100 -12.26 11.60 -8.12
CA GLY A 100 -11.82 12.99 -8.06
C GLY A 100 -10.71 13.26 -7.04
N LEU A 101 -9.83 12.28 -6.79
CA LEU A 101 -8.58 12.56 -6.07
C LEU A 101 -7.68 13.48 -6.91
N ILE A 102 -6.91 14.30 -6.21
CA ILE A 102 -6.03 15.29 -6.83
C ILE A 102 -4.57 14.95 -6.50
N GLY A 103 -3.76 14.84 -7.54
CA GLY A 103 -2.31 14.75 -7.42
C GLY A 103 -1.65 16.12 -7.23
N SER A 104 -0.38 16.11 -6.85
CA SER A 104 0.41 17.34 -6.73
C SER A 104 0.49 18.08 -8.08
N ASP A 105 0.20 19.37 -8.08
CA ASP A 105 0.20 20.22 -9.27
C ASP A 105 1.42 21.15 -9.35
N LYS A 106 2.20 21.25 -8.26
CA LYS A 106 3.35 22.16 -8.14
C LYS A 106 4.51 21.50 -7.43
N THR A 107 5.70 21.96 -7.79
CA THR A 107 6.94 21.67 -7.07
C THR A 107 7.53 22.97 -6.58
N ILE A 108 7.93 23.02 -5.32
CA ILE A 108 8.64 24.15 -4.72
C ILE A 108 9.99 23.71 -4.22
N GLU A 109 10.95 24.61 -4.21
CA GLU A 109 12.28 24.39 -3.64
C GLU A 109 12.37 25.07 -2.28
N VAL A 110 12.73 24.30 -1.25
CA VAL A 110 12.99 24.79 0.11
C VAL A 110 14.34 24.25 0.55
N GLU A 111 15.27 25.15 0.90
CA GLU A 111 16.62 24.79 1.36
C GLU A 111 17.38 23.84 0.40
N GLY A 112 17.22 24.04 -0.94
CA GLY A 112 17.89 23.22 -1.96
C GLY A 112 17.26 21.82 -2.17
N ARG A 113 16.06 21.58 -1.64
CA ARG A 113 15.28 20.34 -1.86
C ARG A 113 13.95 20.65 -2.52
N GLU A 114 13.54 19.78 -3.44
CA GLU A 114 12.26 19.88 -4.13
C GLU A 114 11.15 19.16 -3.35
N TYR A 115 10.01 19.84 -3.19
CA TYR A 115 8.81 19.34 -2.56
C TYR A 115 7.62 19.45 -3.50
N SER A 116 6.90 18.34 -3.67
CA SER A 116 5.61 18.35 -4.37
C SER A 116 4.53 18.86 -3.42
N ILE A 117 3.68 19.75 -3.89
CA ILE A 117 2.57 20.34 -3.13
C ILE A 117 1.27 20.35 -3.95
N GLY A 118 0.14 20.65 -3.31
CA GLY A 118 -1.18 20.77 -3.97
C GLY A 118 -1.96 19.47 -4.09
N GLY A 119 -1.31 18.31 -3.85
CA GLY A 119 -1.99 17.02 -3.85
C GLY A 119 -2.76 16.73 -2.55
N ASP A 120 -3.69 15.80 -2.63
CA ASP A 120 -4.40 15.28 -1.46
C ASP A 120 -3.44 14.53 -0.53
N VAL A 121 -3.65 14.65 0.77
CA VAL A 121 -2.97 13.80 1.76
C VAL A 121 -3.98 12.80 2.31
N ILE A 122 -3.76 11.52 2.07
CA ILE A 122 -4.59 10.44 2.62
C ILE A 122 -4.19 10.26 4.09
N THR A 123 -5.16 10.45 4.99
CA THR A 123 -4.98 10.38 6.44
C THR A 123 -5.61 9.14 7.06
N ALA A 124 -6.68 8.58 6.45
CA ALA A 124 -7.26 7.32 6.87
C ALA A 124 -7.85 6.53 5.70
N VAL A 125 -7.97 5.21 5.85
CA VAL A 125 -8.69 4.30 4.95
C VAL A 125 -9.68 3.46 5.77
N ASP A 126 -10.98 3.46 5.40
CA ASP A 126 -12.06 2.78 6.14
C ASP A 126 -12.01 3.04 7.65
N GLY A 127 -11.68 4.28 8.05
CA GLY A 127 -11.55 4.69 9.44
C GLY A 127 -10.28 4.23 10.17
N ILE A 128 -9.32 3.65 9.44
CA ILE A 128 -8.00 3.25 9.97
C ILE A 128 -6.98 4.32 9.59
N ASP A 129 -6.29 4.87 10.59
CA ASP A 129 -5.26 5.90 10.36
C ASP A 129 -4.16 5.42 9.42
N VAL A 130 -3.81 6.26 8.46
CA VAL A 130 -2.71 6.08 7.53
C VAL A 130 -1.51 6.90 7.98
N ARG A 131 -0.41 6.24 8.29
CA ARG A 131 0.87 6.88 8.63
C ARG A 131 1.79 6.90 7.42
N LYS A 132 1.66 5.92 6.52
CA LYS A 132 2.46 5.73 5.33
C LYS A 132 1.75 4.83 4.32
N ILE A 133 2.30 4.72 3.11
CA ILE A 133 1.75 3.89 2.03
C ILE A 133 1.51 2.44 2.44
N ASP A 134 2.38 1.87 3.29
CA ASP A 134 2.24 0.48 3.73
C ASP A 134 0.90 0.22 4.43
N ASP A 135 0.38 1.18 5.21
CA ASP A 135 -0.91 1.03 5.90
C ASP A 135 -2.05 0.88 4.88
N ILE A 136 -2.02 1.68 3.79
CA ILE A 136 -2.98 1.58 2.67
C ILE A 136 -2.85 0.23 1.97
N LEU A 137 -1.63 -0.17 1.61
CA LEU A 137 -1.38 -1.41 0.86
C LEU A 137 -1.75 -2.65 1.68
N ILE A 138 -1.44 -2.66 2.98
CA ILE A 138 -1.80 -3.75 3.89
C ILE A 138 -3.32 -3.87 3.99
N HIS A 139 -4.03 -2.76 4.17
CA HIS A 139 -5.50 -2.76 4.24
C HIS A 139 -6.09 -3.27 2.92
N LEU A 140 -5.65 -2.73 1.80
CA LEU A 140 -6.07 -3.13 0.46
C LEU A 140 -5.89 -4.65 0.23
N GLN A 141 -4.71 -5.18 0.54
CA GLN A 141 -4.41 -6.60 0.31
C GLN A 141 -5.13 -7.55 1.26
N ARG A 142 -5.31 -7.16 2.53
CA ARG A 142 -5.90 -8.05 3.54
C ARG A 142 -7.42 -8.06 3.51
N VAL A 143 -8.04 -6.91 3.29
CA VAL A 143 -9.47 -6.70 3.53
C VAL A 143 -10.25 -6.57 2.24
N LYS A 144 -9.70 -5.92 1.21
CA LYS A 144 -10.41 -5.53 -0.02
C LYS A 144 -10.21 -6.50 -1.18
N THR A 145 -11.18 -6.51 -2.08
CA THR A 145 -11.15 -7.21 -3.38
C THR A 145 -11.54 -6.23 -4.50
N VAL A 146 -11.37 -6.65 -5.75
CA VAL A 146 -11.84 -5.86 -6.90
C VAL A 146 -13.36 -5.72 -6.85
N GLY A 147 -13.85 -4.50 -7.03
CA GLY A 147 -15.26 -4.13 -6.94
C GLY A 147 -15.72 -3.65 -5.56
N ASP A 148 -14.90 -3.80 -4.51
CA ASP A 148 -15.24 -3.28 -3.19
C ASP A 148 -15.10 -1.75 -3.17
N GLU A 149 -15.94 -1.12 -2.35
CA GLU A 149 -15.78 0.27 -1.98
C GLU A 149 -14.72 0.43 -0.89
N MET A 150 -13.99 1.53 -0.92
CA MET A 150 -13.02 1.92 0.12
C MET A 150 -13.16 3.41 0.39
N ASP A 151 -13.40 3.76 1.65
CA ASP A 151 -13.50 5.15 2.09
C ASP A 151 -12.12 5.69 2.42
N LEU A 152 -11.76 6.81 1.81
CA LEU A 152 -10.54 7.56 2.08
C LEU A 152 -10.89 8.83 2.83
N GLU A 153 -10.28 9.06 3.97
CA GLU A 153 -10.21 10.38 4.56
C GLU A 153 -8.98 11.10 3.99
N ILE A 154 -9.22 12.25 3.39
CA ILE A 154 -8.16 13.06 2.78
C ILE A 154 -8.14 14.46 3.39
N LEU A 155 -6.95 15.03 3.46
CA LEU A 155 -6.75 16.44 3.72
C LEU A 155 -6.47 17.15 2.38
N ARG A 156 -7.38 18.06 2.01
CA ARG A 156 -7.32 18.91 0.82
C ARG A 156 -7.54 20.36 1.24
N ASP A 157 -6.65 21.28 0.88
CA ASP A 157 -6.73 22.70 1.23
C ASP A 157 -6.99 22.94 2.73
N ASN A 158 -6.27 22.23 3.60
CA ASN A 158 -6.42 22.24 5.06
C ASN A 158 -7.82 21.85 5.57
N ARG A 159 -8.58 21.09 4.78
CA ARG A 159 -9.90 20.58 5.15
C ARG A 159 -9.94 19.08 5.01
N THR A 160 -10.41 18.39 6.04
CA THR A 160 -10.67 16.96 5.98
C THR A 160 -11.94 16.69 5.17
N THR A 161 -11.86 15.79 4.22
CA THR A 161 -12.96 15.37 3.34
C THR A 161 -12.92 13.86 3.15
N ASN A 162 -14.08 13.22 3.03
CA ASN A 162 -14.16 11.80 2.71
C ASN A 162 -14.43 11.60 1.22
N VAL A 163 -13.73 10.65 0.64
CA VAL A 163 -13.89 10.23 -0.76
C VAL A 163 -14.03 8.71 -0.79
N THR A 164 -15.11 8.21 -1.38
CA THR A 164 -15.31 6.77 -1.58
C THR A 164 -14.82 6.38 -2.98
N ILE A 165 -13.98 5.37 -3.07
CA ILE A 165 -13.48 4.80 -4.32
C ILE A 165 -14.01 3.38 -4.51
N VAL A 166 -14.28 2.99 -5.75
CA VAL A 166 -14.62 1.61 -6.13
C VAL A 166 -13.40 0.97 -6.75
N LEU A 167 -12.84 -0.03 -6.08
CA LEU A 167 -11.57 -0.66 -6.46
C LEU A 167 -11.69 -1.41 -7.78
N GLN A 168 -10.73 -1.21 -8.66
CA GLN A 168 -10.62 -1.90 -9.95
C GLN A 168 -9.47 -2.91 -9.92
N GLU A 169 -9.41 -3.76 -10.95
CA GLU A 169 -8.27 -4.64 -11.17
C GLU A 169 -7.03 -3.83 -11.55
N ARG A 170 -5.90 -4.18 -10.96
CA ARG A 170 -4.62 -3.56 -11.34
C ARG A 170 -4.30 -3.86 -12.81
N PRO A 171 -4.02 -2.85 -13.64
CA PRO A 171 -3.57 -3.05 -15.02
C PRO A 171 -2.28 -3.89 -15.08
N ASN A 172 -2.18 -4.75 -16.08
CA ASN A 172 -0.99 -5.57 -16.36
C ASN A 172 0.18 -4.74 -16.88
#